data_c99a60df2f82e76ec05bcddf1dc04a12
#
_entry.id   c99a60df2f82e76ec05bcddf1dc04a12
#
_cell.length_a   1.000
_cell.length_b   1.000
_cell.length_c   1.000
_cell.angle_alpha   90.00
_cell.angle_beta   90.00
_cell.angle_gamma   90.00
#
_symmetry.space_group_name_H-M   'P 1'
#
loop_
_entity.id
_entity.type
_entity.pdbx_description
1 polymer ?
#
loop_
_entity_poly.entity_id
_entity_poly.type
_entity_poly.pdbx_seq_one_letter_code
_entity_poly.pdbx_strand_id
1 'polypeptide(L)'
;MNPARPVRTAIRQLNPTCSLVTSGSSRRTAEVAAAAARAGAGIVQVRAKDLSAAGLLELTLAVAGAVERANTATRVVVDDRCDIAFAAMRVGAHVHGVHLGQEDLPVADARALLGPQAVIGLTTGTLELVRGAQAVADLIDYVGAGPFRPTPTKDSGRPALGVEGYRPLVGATNLPVVAIGDVRPEDARALAGTGVAGVALVRGIMDAPDPTAAVREVLRGFAVRP
;
A
#
# COMPACT_ATOMS: atom_id res chain seq x y z
N MET A 1 -22.10 6.03 -26.48
CA MET A 1 -22.24 7.00 -25.38
C MET A 1 -21.12 6.70 -24.41
N ASN A 2 -20.17 7.63 -24.28
CA ASN A 2 -19.06 7.48 -23.34
C ASN A 2 -19.62 7.77 -21.93
N PRO A 3 -19.59 6.83 -20.95
CA PRO A 3 -20.08 7.13 -19.62
C PRO A 3 -19.25 8.28 -19.05
N ALA A 4 -19.94 9.29 -18.49
CA ALA A 4 -19.29 10.44 -17.89
C ALA A 4 -18.28 9.95 -16.84
N ARG A 5 -17.01 10.38 -16.96
CA ARG A 5 -15.97 10.11 -15.98
C ARG A 5 -16.43 10.59 -14.61
N PRO A 6 -16.40 9.76 -13.57
CA PRO A 6 -16.76 10.20 -12.24
C PRO A 6 -15.79 11.29 -11.79
N VAL A 7 -16.34 12.45 -11.43
CA VAL A 7 -15.55 13.55 -10.86
C VAL A 7 -15.01 13.08 -9.50
N ARG A 8 -13.68 12.95 -9.37
CA ARG A 8 -13.03 12.68 -8.08
C ARG A 8 -13.32 13.84 -7.13
N THR A 9 -14.19 13.62 -6.17
CA THR A 9 -14.26 14.50 -5.00
C THR A 9 -12.93 14.37 -4.27
N ALA A 10 -12.32 15.50 -3.88
CA ALA A 10 -11.00 15.56 -3.26
C ALA A 10 -10.79 14.41 -2.27
N ILE A 11 -9.84 13.51 -2.58
CA ILE A 11 -9.52 12.37 -1.73
C ILE A 11 -9.06 12.93 -0.39
N ARG A 12 -9.69 12.49 0.69
CA ARG A 12 -9.18 12.69 2.04
C ARG A 12 -7.71 12.26 2.03
N GLN A 13 -6.82 13.15 2.46
CA GLN A 13 -5.36 13.02 2.34
C GLN A 13 -4.89 11.60 2.64
N LEU A 14 -4.51 10.85 1.58
CA LEU A 14 -3.83 9.58 1.73
C LEU A 14 -2.40 9.89 2.22
N ASN A 15 -2.01 9.32 3.34
CA ASN A 15 -0.65 9.42 3.84
C ASN A 15 0.11 8.11 3.59
N PRO A 16 0.85 7.97 2.48
CA PRO A 16 1.58 6.74 2.18
C PRO A 16 2.98 6.68 2.82
N THR A 17 3.36 7.64 3.68
CA THR A 17 4.71 7.77 4.24
C THR A 17 5.23 6.46 4.84
N CYS A 18 4.39 5.77 5.63
CA CYS A 18 4.67 4.43 6.13
C CYS A 18 3.49 3.54 5.84
N SER A 19 3.71 2.50 5.05
CA SER A 19 2.72 1.48 4.70
C SER A 19 3.17 0.13 5.25
N LEU A 20 2.30 -0.54 6.02
CA LEU A 20 2.49 -1.92 6.41
C LEU A 20 1.83 -2.83 5.37
N VAL A 21 2.56 -3.80 4.83
CA VAL A 21 1.98 -4.95 4.12
C VAL A 21 2.04 -6.15 5.06
N THR A 22 0.87 -6.73 5.38
CA THR A 22 0.81 -7.83 6.34
C THR A 22 1.37 -9.12 5.76
N SER A 23 1.81 -10.02 6.63
CA SER A 23 2.14 -11.42 6.33
C SER A 23 1.56 -12.32 7.41
N GLY A 24 1.24 -13.57 7.00
CA GLY A 24 0.59 -14.53 7.88
C GLY A 24 -0.90 -14.23 8.11
N SER A 25 -1.56 -15.13 8.85
CA SER A 25 -3.01 -15.12 9.06
C SER A 25 -3.42 -15.33 10.51
N SER A 26 -2.49 -15.20 11.44
CA SER A 26 -2.74 -15.39 12.86
C SER A 26 -3.27 -14.12 13.53
N ARG A 27 -3.75 -14.26 14.77
CA ARG A 27 -4.13 -13.12 15.63
C ARG A 27 -3.04 -12.04 15.70
N ARG A 28 -1.75 -12.44 15.71
CA ARG A 28 -0.61 -11.52 15.70
C ARG A 28 -0.65 -10.55 14.51
N THR A 29 -1.18 -10.96 13.34
CA THR A 29 -1.29 -10.08 12.17
C THR A 29 -2.13 -8.85 12.48
N ALA A 30 -3.29 -9.00 13.10
CA ALA A 30 -4.14 -7.89 13.50
C ALA A 30 -3.53 -7.04 14.64
N GLU A 31 -2.83 -7.68 15.57
CA GLU A 31 -2.13 -6.98 16.67
C GLU A 31 -1.01 -6.08 16.17
N VAL A 32 -0.18 -6.59 15.23
CA VAL A 32 0.88 -5.79 14.60
C VAL A 32 0.30 -4.66 13.75
N ALA A 33 -0.77 -4.93 12.99
CA ALA A 33 -1.44 -3.90 12.20
C ALA A 33 -1.99 -2.76 13.09
N ALA A 34 -2.60 -3.10 14.23
CA ALA A 34 -3.06 -2.11 15.20
C ALA A 34 -1.90 -1.32 15.84
N ALA A 35 -0.79 -1.98 16.16
CA ALA A 35 0.40 -1.31 16.68
C ALA A 35 1.01 -0.33 15.66
N ALA A 36 1.09 -0.74 14.39
CA ALA A 36 1.55 0.12 13.30
C ALA A 36 0.62 1.33 13.09
N ALA A 37 -0.70 1.13 13.12
CA ALA A 37 -1.69 2.20 13.01
C ALA A 37 -1.58 3.21 14.16
N ARG A 38 -1.46 2.75 15.41
CA ARG A 38 -1.23 3.63 16.59
C ARG A 38 0.07 4.43 16.46
N ALA A 39 1.09 3.85 15.85
CA ALA A 39 2.36 4.53 15.65
C ALA A 39 2.34 5.57 14.51
N GLY A 40 1.27 5.59 13.69
CA GLY A 40 1.08 6.56 12.61
C GLY A 40 1.30 6.00 11.20
N ALA A 41 1.30 4.67 11.02
CA ALA A 41 1.26 4.09 9.67
C ALA A 41 0.01 4.60 8.94
N GLY A 42 0.19 5.12 7.73
CA GLY A 42 -0.92 5.70 6.99
C GLY A 42 -1.72 4.69 6.17
N ILE A 43 -1.09 3.55 5.81
CA ILE A 43 -1.72 2.45 5.08
C ILE A 43 -1.39 1.13 5.76
N VAL A 44 -2.39 0.25 5.84
CA VAL A 44 -2.24 -1.18 6.15
C VAL A 44 -2.81 -1.96 4.97
N GLN A 45 -1.97 -2.71 4.28
CA GLN A 45 -2.36 -3.60 3.18
C GLN A 45 -2.47 -5.03 3.70
N VAL A 46 -3.67 -5.60 3.66
CA VAL A 46 -3.93 -6.98 4.09
C VAL A 46 -3.56 -7.93 2.97
N ARG A 47 -2.56 -8.78 3.23
CA ARG A 47 -2.04 -9.75 2.27
C ARG A 47 -1.89 -11.12 2.91
N ALA A 48 -2.58 -12.12 2.34
CA ALA A 48 -2.47 -13.53 2.70
C ALA A 48 -2.87 -14.40 1.50
N LYS A 49 -1.88 -14.76 0.67
CA LYS A 49 -2.13 -15.43 -0.62
C LYS A 49 -2.58 -16.90 -0.48
N ASP A 50 -2.28 -17.52 0.65
CA ASP A 50 -2.56 -18.93 0.89
C ASP A 50 -3.95 -19.17 1.49
N LEU A 51 -4.72 -18.11 1.77
CA LEU A 51 -6.06 -18.23 2.33
C LEU A 51 -7.13 -18.38 1.23
N SER A 52 -8.17 -19.12 1.57
CA SER A 52 -9.41 -19.09 0.81
C SER A 52 -10.05 -17.69 0.84
N ALA A 53 -11.00 -17.42 -0.05
CA ALA A 53 -11.73 -16.14 -0.05
C ALA A 53 -12.42 -15.87 1.30
N ALA A 54 -13.05 -16.88 1.91
CA ALA A 54 -13.67 -16.74 3.21
C ALA A 54 -12.65 -16.42 4.32
N GLY A 55 -11.52 -17.14 4.36
CA GLY A 55 -10.46 -16.89 5.34
C GLY A 55 -9.78 -15.53 5.15
N LEU A 56 -9.60 -15.06 3.90
CA LEU A 56 -9.06 -13.73 3.63
C LEU A 56 -10.05 -12.63 4.05
N LEU A 57 -11.36 -12.84 3.85
CA LEU A 57 -12.38 -11.90 4.32
C LEU A 57 -12.37 -11.81 5.85
N GLU A 58 -12.32 -12.94 6.54
CA GLU A 58 -12.26 -12.99 8.01
C GLU A 58 -11.02 -12.26 8.55
N LEU A 59 -9.83 -12.53 7.98
CA LEU A 59 -8.60 -11.81 8.33
C LEU A 59 -8.73 -10.31 8.06
N THR A 60 -9.31 -9.94 6.92
CA THR A 60 -9.49 -8.54 6.54
C THR A 60 -10.38 -7.81 7.54
N LEU A 61 -11.49 -8.41 7.95
CA LEU A 61 -12.38 -7.83 8.95
C LEU A 61 -11.72 -7.71 10.33
N ALA A 62 -10.94 -8.73 10.74
CA ALA A 62 -10.18 -8.69 11.99
C ALA A 62 -9.13 -7.57 12.00
N VAL A 63 -8.35 -7.45 10.92
CA VAL A 63 -7.33 -6.39 10.76
C VAL A 63 -8.00 -5.02 10.71
N ALA A 64 -9.07 -4.86 9.90
CA ALA A 64 -9.78 -3.59 9.76
C ALA A 64 -10.33 -3.09 11.10
N GLY A 65 -11.00 -3.95 11.86
CA GLY A 65 -11.52 -3.61 13.19
C GLY A 65 -10.43 -3.28 14.21
N ALA A 66 -9.27 -3.96 14.14
CA ALA A 66 -8.14 -3.67 15.01
C ALA A 66 -7.48 -2.32 14.67
N VAL A 67 -7.34 -2.00 13.38
CA VAL A 67 -6.81 -0.73 12.89
C VAL A 67 -7.76 0.42 13.24
N GLU A 68 -9.05 0.27 13.01
CA GLU A 68 -10.07 1.28 13.31
C GLU A 68 -10.03 1.71 14.78
N ARG A 69 -10.01 0.74 15.70
CA ARG A 69 -9.88 1.02 17.14
C ARG A 69 -8.56 1.68 17.51
N ALA A 70 -7.52 1.48 16.72
CA ALA A 70 -6.18 2.01 16.98
C ALA A 70 -6.00 3.43 16.42
N ASN A 71 -6.44 3.67 15.18
CA ASN A 71 -6.31 4.96 14.48
C ASN A 71 -7.20 4.98 13.23
N THR A 72 -8.28 5.72 13.26
CA THR A 72 -9.23 5.87 12.15
C THR A 72 -8.67 6.60 10.92
N ALA A 73 -7.53 7.29 11.06
CA ALA A 73 -6.87 7.94 9.93
C ALA A 73 -6.08 6.95 9.04
N THR A 74 -5.68 5.78 9.59
CA THR A 74 -4.99 4.73 8.83
C THR A 74 -5.94 4.08 7.84
N ARG A 75 -5.55 3.99 6.57
CA ARG A 75 -6.34 3.35 5.52
C ARG A 75 -6.01 1.87 5.43
N VAL A 76 -7.05 1.03 5.43
CA VAL A 76 -6.90 -0.41 5.18
C VAL A 76 -7.26 -0.70 3.73
N VAL A 77 -6.36 -1.39 3.02
CA VAL A 77 -6.56 -1.86 1.65
C VAL A 77 -6.31 -3.37 1.58
N VAL A 78 -6.93 -4.04 0.63
CA VAL A 78 -6.73 -5.49 0.41
C VAL A 78 -5.75 -5.68 -0.75
N ASP A 79 -4.84 -6.66 -0.64
CA ASP A 79 -3.91 -7.03 -1.71
C ASP A 79 -4.65 -7.84 -2.78
N ASP A 80 -4.55 -7.46 -4.05
CA ASP A 80 -5.02 -8.13 -5.27
C ASP A 80 -6.55 -8.37 -5.38
N ARG A 81 -7.26 -8.55 -4.27
CA ARG A 81 -8.63 -9.09 -4.20
C ARG A 81 -9.70 -8.00 -4.06
N CYS A 82 -10.17 -7.49 -5.20
CA CYS A 82 -11.28 -6.50 -5.25
C CYS A 82 -12.59 -7.03 -4.68
N ASP A 83 -12.89 -8.31 -4.86
CA ASP A 83 -14.08 -8.98 -4.33
C ASP A 83 -14.10 -8.98 -2.80
N ILE A 84 -12.96 -9.22 -2.15
CA ILE A 84 -12.82 -9.18 -0.70
C ILE A 84 -12.93 -7.75 -0.18
N ALA A 85 -12.25 -6.80 -0.85
CA ALA A 85 -12.37 -5.37 -0.50
C ALA A 85 -13.84 -4.92 -0.59
N PHE A 86 -14.52 -5.25 -1.68
CA PHE A 86 -15.93 -4.94 -1.89
C PHE A 86 -16.84 -5.55 -0.80
N ALA A 87 -16.66 -6.84 -0.49
CA ALA A 87 -17.44 -7.53 0.53
C ALA A 87 -17.27 -6.88 1.91
N ALA A 88 -16.03 -6.53 2.29
CA ALA A 88 -15.73 -5.87 3.56
C ALA A 88 -16.28 -4.44 3.61
N MET A 89 -16.15 -3.65 2.53
CA MET A 89 -16.69 -2.30 2.44
C MET A 89 -18.22 -2.29 2.53
N ARG A 90 -18.89 -3.27 1.92
CA ARG A 90 -20.36 -3.39 1.96
C ARG A 90 -20.94 -3.59 3.36
N VAL A 91 -20.20 -4.23 4.25
CA VAL A 91 -20.64 -4.40 5.66
C VAL A 91 -20.20 -3.27 6.57
N GLY A 92 -19.66 -2.19 6.00
CA GLY A 92 -19.20 -1.01 6.73
C GLY A 92 -17.91 -1.20 7.51
N ALA A 93 -17.11 -2.24 7.19
CA ALA A 93 -15.80 -2.42 7.81
C ALA A 93 -14.84 -1.29 7.39
N HIS A 94 -13.85 -1.00 8.25
CA HIS A 94 -12.82 0.02 8.03
C HIS A 94 -11.83 -0.40 6.92
N VAL A 95 -12.37 -0.73 5.75
CA VAL A 95 -11.65 -1.06 4.52
C VAL A 95 -11.91 0.03 3.49
N HIS A 96 -10.88 0.47 2.81
CA HIS A 96 -10.92 1.67 1.97
C HIS A 96 -10.66 1.38 0.50
N GLY A 97 -10.25 0.16 0.14
CA GLY A 97 -9.98 -0.19 -1.25
C GLY A 97 -8.99 -1.33 -1.42
N VAL A 98 -8.17 -1.26 -2.45
CA VAL A 98 -7.34 -2.37 -2.94
C VAL A 98 -5.97 -1.89 -3.42
N HIS A 99 -4.97 -2.77 -3.34
CA HIS A 99 -3.70 -2.61 -4.05
C HIS A 99 -3.58 -3.73 -5.10
N LEU A 100 -3.36 -3.36 -6.36
CA LEU A 100 -3.39 -4.27 -7.50
C LEU A 100 -2.00 -4.47 -8.10
N GLY A 101 -1.73 -5.68 -8.56
CA GLY A 101 -0.63 -5.99 -9.46
C GLY A 101 -1.00 -5.74 -10.93
N GLN A 102 -0.07 -6.06 -11.82
CA GLN A 102 -0.24 -5.86 -13.28
C GLN A 102 -1.13 -6.93 -13.94
N GLU A 103 -1.31 -8.07 -13.27
CA GLU A 103 -2.08 -9.22 -13.75
C GLU A 103 -3.43 -9.37 -13.02
N ASP A 104 -3.72 -8.45 -12.10
CA ASP A 104 -4.98 -8.42 -11.36
C ASP A 104 -6.09 -7.73 -12.15
N LEU A 105 -7.24 -7.52 -11.51
CA LEU A 105 -8.37 -6.83 -12.12
C LEU A 105 -7.92 -5.45 -12.64
N PRO A 106 -8.23 -5.07 -13.91
CA PRO A 106 -7.89 -3.76 -14.45
C PRO A 106 -8.37 -2.63 -13.55
N VAL A 107 -7.55 -1.58 -13.38
CA VAL A 107 -7.86 -0.46 -12.46
C VAL A 107 -9.18 0.26 -12.77
N ALA A 108 -9.60 0.26 -14.03
CA ALA A 108 -10.88 0.84 -14.44
C ALA A 108 -12.06 0.03 -13.88
N ASP A 109 -11.97 -1.31 -13.95
CA ASP A 109 -13.00 -2.21 -13.44
C ASP A 109 -13.01 -2.21 -11.90
N ALA A 110 -11.83 -2.17 -11.27
CA ALA A 110 -11.71 -2.02 -9.82
C ALA A 110 -12.33 -0.70 -9.34
N ARG A 111 -12.08 0.39 -10.05
CA ARG A 111 -12.69 1.70 -9.76
C ARG A 111 -14.21 1.68 -9.92
N ALA A 112 -14.71 1.03 -10.97
CA ALA A 112 -16.15 0.87 -11.21
C ALA A 112 -16.82 0.03 -10.11
N LEU A 113 -16.16 -1.05 -9.67
CA LEU A 113 -16.66 -1.95 -8.62
C LEU A 113 -16.67 -1.30 -7.23
N LEU A 114 -15.55 -0.67 -6.85
CA LEU A 114 -15.34 -0.16 -5.49
C LEU A 114 -15.85 1.28 -5.29
N GLY A 115 -16.15 1.97 -6.39
CA GLY A 115 -16.67 3.34 -6.37
C GLY A 115 -15.59 4.43 -6.33
N PRO A 116 -16.01 5.70 -6.47
CA PRO A 116 -15.10 6.83 -6.68
C PRO A 116 -14.26 7.19 -5.46
N GLN A 117 -14.67 6.79 -4.27
CA GLN A 117 -14.00 7.09 -3.00
C GLN A 117 -13.00 6.01 -2.56
N ALA A 118 -12.94 4.88 -3.27
CA ALA A 118 -12.02 3.81 -2.92
C ALA A 118 -10.56 4.23 -3.13
N VAL A 119 -9.67 3.75 -2.29
CA VAL A 119 -8.22 3.86 -2.47
C VAL A 119 -7.77 2.74 -3.39
N ILE A 120 -7.13 3.07 -4.50
CA ILE A 120 -6.56 2.09 -5.43
C ILE A 120 -5.07 2.35 -5.59
N GLY A 121 -4.24 1.41 -5.12
CA GLY A 121 -2.82 1.36 -5.39
C GLY A 121 -2.52 0.47 -6.60
N LEU A 122 -1.43 0.75 -7.31
CA LEU A 122 -0.99 -0.07 -8.44
C LEU A 122 0.50 -0.40 -8.33
N THR A 123 0.84 -1.69 -8.43
CA THR A 123 2.24 -2.14 -8.47
C THR A 123 2.90 -1.72 -9.79
N THR A 124 4.09 -1.11 -9.69
CA THR A 124 4.96 -0.77 -10.81
C THR A 124 6.38 -1.28 -10.51
N GLY A 125 7.42 -0.64 -11.04
CA GLY A 125 8.82 -0.98 -10.72
C GLY A 125 9.75 -0.81 -11.91
N THR A 126 9.18 -0.43 -13.07
CA THR A 126 9.94 0.04 -14.23
C THR A 126 9.44 1.40 -14.65
N LEU A 127 10.28 2.14 -15.37
CA LEU A 127 9.91 3.47 -15.90
C LEU A 127 8.69 3.37 -16.86
N GLU A 128 8.62 2.30 -17.63
CA GLU A 128 7.51 2.02 -18.54
C GLU A 128 6.18 1.86 -17.77
N LEU A 129 6.19 1.02 -16.72
CA LEU A 129 5.01 0.80 -15.89
C LEU A 129 4.55 2.06 -15.14
N VAL A 130 5.49 2.89 -14.67
CA VAL A 130 5.17 4.17 -14.04
C VAL A 130 4.54 5.14 -15.04
N ARG A 131 5.05 5.21 -16.27
CA ARG A 131 4.44 6.01 -17.35
C ARG A 131 3.05 5.49 -17.74
N GLY A 132 2.88 4.17 -17.79
CA GLY A 132 1.57 3.55 -17.99
C GLY A 132 0.58 3.90 -16.88
N ALA A 133 1.01 3.86 -15.62
CA ALA A 133 0.22 4.27 -14.47
C ALA A 133 -0.16 5.77 -14.54
N GLN A 134 0.72 6.63 -15.03
CA GLN A 134 0.41 8.06 -15.25
C GLN A 134 -0.73 8.26 -16.25
N ALA A 135 -0.88 7.39 -17.26
CA ALA A 135 -1.98 7.48 -18.23
C ALA A 135 -3.36 7.18 -17.62
N VAL A 136 -3.40 6.51 -16.46
CA VAL A 136 -4.63 6.17 -15.70
C VAL A 136 -4.63 6.81 -14.30
N ALA A 137 -3.88 7.89 -14.11
CA ALA A 137 -3.69 8.54 -12.82
C ALA A 137 -5.00 9.06 -12.17
N ASP A 138 -6.04 9.28 -12.96
CA ASP A 138 -7.37 9.63 -12.48
C ASP A 138 -8.14 8.44 -11.86
N LEU A 139 -7.67 7.21 -12.04
CA LEU A 139 -8.29 5.99 -11.54
C LEU A 139 -7.58 5.40 -10.30
N ILE A 140 -6.33 5.82 -10.05
CA ILE A 140 -5.49 5.27 -8.97
C ILE A 140 -4.99 6.37 -8.05
N ASP A 141 -4.55 6.02 -6.86
CA ASP A 141 -4.19 6.98 -5.81
C ASP A 141 -2.70 7.01 -5.51
N TYR A 142 -1.99 5.90 -5.73
CA TYR A 142 -0.55 5.79 -5.57
C TYR A 142 0.00 4.62 -6.38
N VAL A 143 1.31 4.60 -6.58
CA VAL A 143 2.02 3.46 -7.17
C VAL A 143 3.02 2.88 -6.18
N GLY A 144 3.07 1.53 -6.11
CA GLY A 144 4.12 0.80 -5.40
C GLY A 144 5.24 0.44 -6.38
N ALA A 145 6.46 0.88 -6.14
CA ALA A 145 7.61 0.64 -7.02
C ALA A 145 8.69 -0.21 -6.33
N GLY A 146 9.09 -1.31 -6.96
CA GLY A 146 10.09 -2.24 -6.43
C GLY A 146 10.48 -3.33 -7.43
N PRO A 147 11.41 -4.21 -7.01
CA PRO A 147 11.95 -4.33 -5.65
C PRO A 147 13.06 -3.31 -5.35
N PHE A 148 13.11 -2.81 -4.12
CA PHE A 148 14.21 -1.98 -3.66
C PHE A 148 15.52 -2.77 -3.54
N ARG A 149 15.44 -3.98 -2.92
CA ARG A 149 16.49 -5.01 -2.88
C ARG A 149 15.95 -6.34 -3.42
N PRO A 150 16.82 -7.29 -3.81
CA PRO A 150 16.38 -8.65 -4.07
C PRO A 150 15.60 -9.20 -2.88
N THR A 151 14.42 -9.79 -3.11
CA THR A 151 13.55 -10.27 -2.04
C THR A 151 13.01 -11.66 -2.34
N PRO A 152 13.04 -12.59 -1.37
CA PRO A 152 12.45 -13.91 -1.54
C PRO A 152 10.90 -13.89 -1.48
N THR A 153 10.30 -12.78 -1.02
CA THR A 153 8.85 -12.69 -0.78
C THR A 153 8.03 -12.61 -2.07
N LYS A 154 8.59 -12.03 -3.12
CA LYS A 154 7.98 -11.96 -4.46
C LYS A 154 9.11 -11.89 -5.49
N ASP A 155 9.31 -12.98 -6.21
CA ASP A 155 10.15 -12.93 -7.42
C ASP A 155 9.38 -12.17 -8.49
N SER A 156 9.82 -10.97 -8.79
CA SER A 156 9.20 -10.11 -9.81
C SER A 156 9.93 -10.22 -11.16
N GLY A 157 11.04 -10.98 -11.23
CA GLY A 157 11.93 -11.02 -12.38
C GLY A 157 12.60 -9.69 -12.73
N ARG A 158 12.47 -8.66 -11.84
CA ARG A 158 12.98 -7.32 -12.08
C ARG A 158 14.25 -7.05 -11.29
N PRO A 159 15.21 -6.30 -11.85
CA PRO A 159 16.40 -5.88 -11.11
C PRO A 159 16.02 -4.99 -9.93
N ALA A 160 16.82 -5.05 -8.86
CA ALA A 160 16.65 -4.18 -7.71
C ALA A 160 16.92 -2.73 -8.08
N LEU A 161 16.07 -1.81 -7.61
CA LEU A 161 16.16 -0.38 -7.91
C LEU A 161 17.28 0.32 -7.13
N GLY A 162 17.59 -0.14 -5.91
CA GLY A 162 18.44 0.63 -5.00
C GLY A 162 17.87 2.03 -4.74
N VAL A 163 18.63 2.89 -4.06
CA VAL A 163 18.18 4.26 -3.75
C VAL A 163 18.03 5.09 -5.04
N GLU A 164 19.05 5.10 -5.89
CA GLU A 164 19.07 5.97 -7.07
C GLU A 164 18.05 5.59 -8.16
N GLY A 165 17.60 4.34 -8.19
CA GLY A 165 16.59 3.87 -9.15
C GLY A 165 15.22 4.53 -8.98
N TYR A 166 14.92 5.16 -7.83
CA TYR A 166 13.64 5.83 -7.62
C TYR A 166 13.56 7.23 -8.23
N ARG A 167 14.67 7.97 -8.36
CA ARG A 167 14.64 9.35 -8.90
C ARG A 167 13.97 9.44 -10.28
N PRO A 168 14.34 8.60 -11.27
CA PRO A 168 13.68 8.64 -12.58
C PRO A 168 12.21 8.20 -12.51
N LEU A 169 11.83 7.31 -11.60
CA LEU A 169 10.44 6.89 -11.43
C LEU A 169 9.59 8.02 -10.88
N VAL A 170 10.08 8.71 -9.84
CA VAL A 170 9.39 9.87 -9.24
C VAL A 170 9.24 11.00 -10.27
N GLY A 171 10.27 11.27 -11.08
CA GLY A 171 10.20 12.29 -12.13
C GLY A 171 9.25 11.96 -13.30
N ALA A 172 8.79 10.71 -13.42
CA ALA A 172 7.95 10.27 -14.54
C ALA A 172 6.44 10.29 -14.24
N THR A 173 6.02 10.65 -13.02
CA THR A 173 4.61 10.64 -12.62
C THR A 173 4.30 11.72 -11.59
N ASN A 174 3.05 12.18 -11.57
CA ASN A 174 2.50 13.02 -10.50
C ASN A 174 1.84 12.20 -9.37
N LEU A 175 1.81 10.86 -9.50
CA LEU A 175 1.27 9.99 -8.46
C LEU A 175 2.29 9.83 -7.32
N PRO A 176 1.82 9.68 -6.07
CA PRO A 176 2.68 9.29 -4.97
C PRO A 176 3.38 7.96 -5.26
N VAL A 177 4.71 7.93 -5.27
CA VAL A 177 5.51 6.71 -5.43
C VAL A 177 5.87 6.17 -4.05
N VAL A 178 5.55 4.91 -3.79
CA VAL A 178 5.86 4.18 -2.55
C VAL A 178 6.91 3.12 -2.86
N ALA A 179 8.07 3.20 -2.20
CA ALA A 179 9.14 2.23 -2.38
C ALA A 179 8.82 0.93 -1.63
N ILE A 180 9.01 -0.21 -2.28
CA ILE A 180 8.74 -1.54 -1.72
C ILE A 180 9.80 -2.57 -2.17
N GLY A 181 9.89 -3.68 -1.46
CA GLY A 181 10.77 -4.82 -1.77
C GLY A 181 12.01 -4.84 -0.91
N ASP A 182 11.91 -5.52 0.22
CA ASP A 182 12.93 -5.63 1.28
C ASP A 182 13.41 -4.27 1.82
N VAL A 183 12.51 -3.31 1.90
CA VAL A 183 12.76 -2.03 2.58
C VAL A 183 12.74 -2.26 4.10
N ARG A 184 13.70 -1.64 4.80
CA ARG A 184 13.84 -1.65 6.25
C ARG A 184 13.63 -0.25 6.82
N PRO A 185 13.31 -0.09 8.12
CA PRO A 185 13.08 1.23 8.72
C PRO A 185 14.25 2.20 8.53
N GLU A 186 15.50 1.73 8.62
CA GLU A 186 16.71 2.53 8.45
C GLU A 186 16.90 3.10 7.03
N ASP A 187 16.26 2.50 6.01
CA ASP A 187 16.33 2.98 4.62
C ASP A 187 15.49 4.25 4.37
N ALA A 188 14.55 4.52 5.27
CA ALA A 188 13.53 5.55 5.09
C ALA A 188 14.13 6.93 4.77
N ARG A 189 15.20 7.32 5.46
CA ARG A 189 15.86 8.62 5.24
C ARG A 189 16.48 8.74 3.85
N ALA A 190 17.18 7.69 3.40
CA ALA A 190 17.80 7.69 2.06
C ALA A 190 16.74 7.72 0.98
N LEU A 191 15.68 6.92 1.13
CA LEU A 191 14.56 6.86 0.20
C LEU A 191 13.77 8.19 0.17
N ALA A 192 13.53 8.84 1.30
CA ALA A 192 12.88 10.15 1.36
C ALA A 192 13.63 11.20 0.52
N GLY A 193 14.98 11.15 0.48
CA GLY A 193 15.82 12.01 -0.35
C GLY A 193 15.69 11.81 -1.86
N THR A 194 15.03 10.76 -2.32
CA THR A 194 14.77 10.51 -3.75
C THR A 194 13.49 11.15 -4.25
N GLY A 195 12.63 11.64 -3.33
CA GLY A 195 11.33 12.22 -3.65
C GLY A 195 10.17 11.22 -3.59
N VAL A 196 10.39 9.95 -3.21
CA VAL A 196 9.28 9.01 -2.97
C VAL A 196 8.36 9.54 -1.87
N ALA A 197 7.07 9.27 -1.98
CA ALA A 197 6.06 9.71 -1.03
C ALA A 197 6.07 8.89 0.27
N GLY A 198 6.60 7.67 0.22
CA GLY A 198 6.66 6.77 1.36
C GLY A 198 7.32 5.45 1.03
N VAL A 199 7.28 4.56 2.01
CA VAL A 199 7.81 3.20 1.92
C VAL A 199 6.79 2.18 2.41
N ALA A 200 6.80 0.98 1.81
CA ALA A 200 6.00 -0.15 2.23
C ALA A 200 6.92 -1.26 2.75
N LEU A 201 6.64 -1.71 3.97
CA LEU A 201 7.42 -2.73 4.67
C LEU A 201 6.55 -3.95 4.97
N VAL A 202 7.13 -5.13 4.81
CA VAL A 202 6.56 -6.40 5.30
C VAL A 202 7.32 -6.79 6.56
N ARG A 203 8.44 -7.48 6.41
CA ARG A 203 9.25 -8.03 7.51
C ARG A 203 9.78 -6.96 8.46
N GLY A 204 10.15 -5.80 7.94
CA GLY A 204 10.65 -4.69 8.75
C GLY A 204 9.67 -4.20 9.83
N ILE A 205 8.38 -4.55 9.73
CA ILE A 205 7.37 -4.25 10.75
C ILE A 205 6.78 -5.54 11.32
N MET A 206 6.43 -6.54 10.47
CA MET A 206 5.77 -7.77 10.91
C MET A 206 6.65 -8.60 11.85
N ASP A 207 7.97 -8.65 11.59
CA ASP A 207 8.93 -9.44 12.34
C ASP A 207 9.71 -8.60 13.37
N ALA A 208 9.43 -7.29 13.43
CA ALA A 208 10.09 -6.41 14.38
C ALA A 208 9.75 -6.80 15.83
N PRO A 209 10.74 -6.78 16.74
CA PRO A 209 10.49 -6.93 18.18
C PRO A 209 9.52 -5.86 18.72
N ASP A 210 9.62 -4.64 18.21
CA ASP A 210 8.71 -3.54 18.47
C ASP A 210 8.22 -2.90 17.14
N PRO A 211 7.05 -3.31 16.65
CA PRO A 211 6.45 -2.73 15.44
C PRO A 211 6.21 -1.22 15.53
N THR A 212 5.95 -0.70 16.75
CA THR A 212 5.73 0.74 16.98
C THR A 212 7.03 1.51 16.78
N ALA A 213 8.15 1.03 17.30
CA ALA A 213 9.46 1.65 17.10
C ALA A 213 9.85 1.66 15.61
N ALA A 214 9.63 0.54 14.90
CA ALA A 214 9.90 0.42 13.46
C ALA A 214 9.14 1.47 12.63
N VAL A 215 7.83 1.63 12.87
CA VAL A 215 7.02 2.65 12.18
C VAL A 215 7.51 4.07 12.51
N ARG A 216 7.80 4.35 13.78
CA ARG A 216 8.31 5.67 14.20
C ARG A 216 9.67 6.01 13.57
N GLU A 217 10.52 5.01 13.37
CA GLU A 217 11.80 5.18 12.67
C GLU A 217 11.58 5.59 11.21
N VAL A 218 10.68 4.92 10.49
CA VAL A 218 10.29 5.31 9.14
C VAL A 218 9.79 6.74 9.10
N LEU A 219 8.85 7.10 9.98
CA LEU A 219 8.28 8.45 10.00
C LEU A 219 9.33 9.53 10.30
N ARG A 220 10.28 9.26 11.20
CA ARG A 220 11.43 10.16 11.46
C ARG A 220 12.31 10.33 10.23
N GLY A 221 12.56 9.25 9.47
CA GLY A 221 13.32 9.31 8.21
C GLY A 221 12.71 10.28 7.20
N PHE A 222 11.39 10.33 7.11
CA PHE A 222 10.65 11.23 6.21
C PHE A 222 10.43 12.64 6.79
N ALA A 223 10.49 12.84 8.10
CA ALA A 223 10.32 14.15 8.71
C ALA A 223 11.53 15.09 8.42
N VAL A 224 12.70 14.53 8.16
CA VAL A 224 13.94 15.25 7.83
C VAL A 224 14.11 15.25 6.31
N ARG A 225 13.16 15.83 5.55
CA ARG A 225 13.39 16.11 4.13
C ARG A 225 14.36 17.28 3.99
N PRO A 226 15.41 17.13 3.14
CA PRO A 226 16.31 18.23 2.87
C PRO A 226 15.62 19.41 2.19
#